data_9ad2190aab83e3c6c3caf070758c6074
#
_entry.id   9ad2190aab83e3c6c3caf070758c6074
#
_cell.length_a   1.000
_cell.length_b   1.000
_cell.length_c   1.000
_cell.angle_alpha   90.00
_cell.angle_beta   90.00
_cell.angle_gamma   90.00
#
_symmetry.space_group_name_H-M   'P 1'
#
loop_
_entity.id
_entity.type
_entity.pdbx_description
1 polymer ?
#
loop_
_entity_poly.entity_id
_entity_poly.type
_entity_poly.pdbx_seq_one_letter_code
_entity_poly.pdbx_strand_id
1 'polypeptide(L)' 'MPDTDRVQFERLRQLRMEHRDLDDMIDEIARSSPFDQIQLQRLKKRKLRLKDQIASIESAFIPNIIA' A
#
# COMPACT_ATOMS: atom_id res chain seq x y z
N MET A 1 2.39 17.13 18.47
CA MET A 1 3.11 18.03 17.57
C MET A 1 2.46 18.03 16.22
N PRO A 2 2.02 19.20 15.74
CA PRO A 2 1.36 19.26 14.42
C PRO A 2 2.26 18.79 13.28
N ASP A 3 3.56 18.97 13.40
CA ASP A 3 4.49 18.56 12.36
C ASP A 3 4.55 17.04 12.22
N THR A 4 4.42 16.32 13.33
CA THR A 4 4.44 14.86 13.31
C THR A 4 3.21 14.33 12.57
N ASP A 5 2.05 14.93 12.81
CA ASP A 5 0.82 14.52 12.14
C ASP A 5 0.89 14.79 10.64
N ARG A 6 1.43 15.93 10.27
CA ARG A 6 1.60 16.28 8.87
C ARG A 6 2.52 15.29 8.15
N VAL A 7 3.64 14.95 8.77
CA VAL A 7 4.59 14.00 8.19
C VAL A 7 3.93 12.64 8.01
N GLN A 8 3.13 12.21 8.98
CA GLN A 8 2.43 10.94 8.89
C GLN A 8 1.36 10.95 7.80
N PHE A 9 0.62 12.03 7.64
CA PHE A 9 -0.34 12.16 6.56
C PHE A 9 0.32 12.11 5.19
N GLU A 10 1.45 12.79 5.05
CA GLU A 10 2.22 12.77 3.82
C GLU A 10 2.69 11.35 3.50
N ARG A 11 3.19 10.66 4.50
CA ARG A 11 3.65 9.29 4.33
C ARG A 11 2.50 8.38 3.94
N LEU A 12 1.36 8.53 4.58
CA LEU A 12 0.17 7.74 4.26
C LEU A 12 -0.27 7.98 2.82
N ARG A 13 -0.26 9.22 2.40
CA ARG A 13 -0.62 9.57 1.02
C ARG A 13 0.33 8.92 0.03
N GLN A 14 1.64 8.97 0.28
CA GLN A 14 2.64 8.35 -0.58
C GLN A 14 2.46 6.83 -0.64
N LEU A 15 2.23 6.21 0.51
CA LEU A 15 2.03 4.78 0.56
C LEU A 15 0.78 4.35 -0.21
N ARG A 16 -0.28 5.13 -0.14
CA ARG A 16 -1.49 4.86 -0.91
C ARG A 16 -1.25 4.94 -2.40
N MET A 17 -0.46 5.92 -2.83
CA MET A 17 -0.10 6.06 -4.24
C MET A 17 0.74 4.88 -4.70
N GLU A 18 1.72 4.49 -3.92
CA GLU A 18 2.56 3.33 -4.23
C GLU A 18 1.73 2.05 -4.31
N HIS A 19 0.81 1.88 -3.38
CA HIS A 19 -0.08 0.73 -3.38
C HIS A 19 -0.90 0.67 -4.66
N ARG A 20 -1.44 1.80 -5.07
CA ARG A 20 -2.22 1.88 -6.29
C ARG A 20 -1.37 1.58 -7.52
N ASP A 21 -0.16 2.13 -7.57
CA ASP A 21 0.76 1.88 -8.67
C ASP A 21 1.11 0.41 -8.77
N LEU A 22 1.37 -0.24 -7.65
CA LEU A 22 1.64 -1.66 -7.61
C LEU A 22 0.45 -2.49 -8.09
N ASP A 23 -0.74 -2.09 -7.70
CA ASP A 23 -1.96 -2.77 -8.12
C ASP A 23 -2.11 -2.71 -9.64
N ASP A 24 -1.88 -1.54 -10.22
CA ASP A 24 -1.91 -1.35 -11.67
C ASP A 24 -0.84 -2.17 -12.37
N MET A 25 0.37 -2.22 -11.81
CA MET A 25 1.46 -3.03 -12.36
C MET A 25 1.11 -4.52 -12.34
N ILE A 26 0.54 -4.98 -11.25
CA ILE A 26 0.15 -6.38 -11.12
C ILE A 26 -0.89 -6.73 -12.19
N ASP A 27 -1.87 -5.87 -12.38
CA ASP A 27 -2.90 -6.07 -13.39
C ASP A 27 -2.29 -6.13 -14.79
N GLU A 28 -1.36 -5.23 -15.08
CA GLU A 28 -0.73 -5.17 -16.38
C GLU A 28 0.10 -6.41 -16.66
N ILE A 29 0.89 -6.84 -15.68
CA ILE A 29 1.71 -8.04 -15.85
C ILE A 29 0.83 -9.28 -15.97
N ALA A 30 -0.25 -9.36 -15.21
CA ALA A 30 -1.17 -10.46 -15.28
C ALA A 30 -1.80 -10.59 -16.68
N ARG A 31 -2.00 -9.46 -17.36
CA ARG A 31 -2.55 -9.46 -18.71
C ARG A 31 -1.50 -9.74 -19.78
N SER A 32 -0.32 -9.12 -19.65
CA SER A 32 0.70 -9.17 -20.68
C SER A 32 1.66 -10.34 -20.52
N SER A 33 1.88 -10.79 -19.31
CA SER A 33 2.82 -11.88 -19.02
C SER A 33 2.26 -12.81 -17.95
N PRO A 34 1.18 -13.54 -18.27
CA PRO A 34 0.52 -14.40 -17.26
C PRO A 34 1.41 -15.53 -16.76
N PHE A 35 2.50 -15.82 -17.45
CA PHE A 35 3.41 -16.91 -17.06
C PHE A 35 4.50 -16.43 -16.10
N ASP A 36 4.60 -15.14 -15.85
CA ASP A 36 5.64 -14.61 -14.97
C ASP A 36 5.11 -14.58 -13.52
N GLN A 37 4.92 -15.76 -12.98
CA GLN A 37 4.35 -15.92 -11.66
C GLN A 37 5.27 -15.47 -10.54
N ILE A 38 6.57 -15.61 -10.76
CA ILE A 38 7.54 -15.20 -9.75
C ILE A 38 7.47 -13.69 -9.54
N GLN A 39 7.44 -12.93 -10.63
CA GLN A 39 7.34 -11.49 -10.54
C GLN A 39 6.00 -11.06 -9.96
N LEU A 40 4.92 -11.71 -10.36
CA LEU A 40 3.59 -11.43 -9.81
C LEU A 40 3.56 -11.66 -8.30
N GLN A 41 4.15 -12.75 -7.83
CA GLN A 41 4.19 -13.05 -6.41
C GLN A 41 4.99 -12.02 -5.64
N ARG A 42 6.12 -11.58 -6.19
CA ARG A 42 6.94 -10.55 -5.56
C ARG A 42 6.18 -9.23 -5.43
N LEU A 43 5.49 -8.85 -6.48
CA LEU A 43 4.71 -7.60 -6.47
C LEU A 43 3.53 -7.69 -5.51
N LYS A 44 2.84 -8.82 -5.47
CA LYS A 44 1.75 -9.05 -4.54
C LYS A 44 2.22 -8.98 -3.09
N LYS A 45 3.38 -9.55 -2.82
CA LYS A 45 3.97 -9.53 -1.50
C LYS A 45 4.33 -8.10 -1.08
N ARG A 46 4.88 -7.34 -2.00
CA ARG A 46 5.19 -5.93 -1.75
C ARG A 46 3.91 -5.12 -1.51
N LYS A 47 2.87 -5.40 -2.28
CA LYS A 47 1.57 -4.77 -2.10
C LYS A 47 1.01 -5.04 -0.71
N LEU A 48 1.12 -6.27 -0.24
CA LEU A 48 0.66 -6.63 1.10
C LEU A 48 1.42 -5.86 2.18
N ARG A 49 2.74 -5.71 2.02
CA ARG A 49 3.54 -4.92 2.96
C ARG A 49 3.10 -3.47 3.00
N LEU A 50 2.84 -2.88 1.84
CA LEU A 50 2.34 -1.51 1.77
C LEU A 50 0.99 -1.39 2.44
N LYS A 51 0.12 -2.35 2.22
CA LYS A 51 -1.20 -2.36 2.85
C LYS A 51 -1.08 -2.43 4.36
N ASP A 52 -0.16 -3.25 4.87
CA ASP A 52 0.08 -3.34 6.31
C ASP A 52 0.59 -2.03 6.88
N GLN A 53 1.50 -1.36 6.18
CA GLN A 53 2.02 -0.06 6.60
C GLN A 53 0.92 0.99 6.61
N ILE A 54 0.09 1.01 5.58
CA ILE A 54 -1.05 1.91 5.50
C ILE A 54 -1.99 1.68 6.68
N ALA A 55 -2.35 0.43 6.93
CA ALA A 55 -3.24 0.08 8.02
C ALA A 55 -2.66 0.48 9.37
N SER A 56 -1.35 0.33 9.54
CA SER A 56 -0.68 0.71 10.77
C SER A 56 -0.75 2.21 11.01
N ILE A 57 -0.53 3.00 9.99
CA ILE A 57 -0.60 4.46 10.10
C ILE A 57 -2.04 4.91 10.32
N GLU A 58 -2.97 4.35 9.59
CA GLU A 58 -4.38 4.66 9.76
C GLU A 58 -4.87 4.33 11.15
N SER A 59 -4.43 3.22 11.70
CA SER A 59 -4.80 2.81 13.03
C SER A 59 -4.29 3.78 14.10
N ALA A 60 -3.15 4.41 13.84
CA ALA A 60 -2.58 5.40 14.76
C ALA A 60 -3.32 6.73 14.71
N PHE A 61 -3.83 7.13 13.55
CA PHE A 61 -4.51 8.41 13.37
C PHE A 61 -6.00 8.34 13.57
N ILE A 62 -6.60 7.28 13.07
CA ILE A 62 -8.05 7.12 13.09
C ILE A 62 -8.35 6.02 14.08
N PRO A 63 -8.75 6.38 15.31
CA PRO A 63 -9.10 5.36 16.28
C PRO A 63 -10.20 4.50 15.69
N ASN A 64 -9.97 3.22 15.73
CA ASN A 64 -10.92 2.28 15.20
C ASN A 64 -12.15 2.25 16.09
N ILE A 65 -13.16 2.97 15.69
CA ILE A 65 -14.36 3.14 16.49
C ILE A 65 -15.38 2.05 16.18
N ILE A 66 -14.98 1.05 15.49
CA ILE A 66 -15.90 -0.04 15.22
C ILE A 66 -15.98 -0.90 16.47
N ALA A 67 -16.95 -0.60 17.20
CA ALA A 67 -17.22 -1.42 18.38
C ALA A 67 -17.90 -2.69 17.93
#